data_595a8ffef2f8be296c59f122bfdeab14
#
_entry.id   595a8ffef2f8be296c59f122bfdeab14
#
_cell.length_a   1.000
_cell.length_b   1.000
_cell.length_c   1.000
_cell.angle_alpha   90.00
_cell.angle_beta   90.00
_cell.angle_gamma   90.00
#
_symmetry.space_group_name_H-M   'P 1'
#
loop_
_entity.id
_entity.type
_entity.pdbx_description
1 polymer ?
#
loop_
_entity_poly.entity_id
_entity_poly.type
_entity_poly.pdbx_seq_one_letter_code
_entity_poly.pdbx_strand_id
1 'polypeptide(L)'
;MLFIRKMRLHAGPLALSIALVLLGGLWQFVLEPARFDEGVLASEGGKVSGSTLAGLVIGSLAAGIIFFEMLLWPRKRLRKYKLGRTKYWLAYHLWLGLACGPLAFIHSGFRFGGTFTTVLMVLLLMVLGSGVFGWLMQVIIPRWMLGNLPQETIPSQIDDVSLLSALENRQMLTVVLGTKPEQAGKMVGLEKHLETLKSGGSFVDGFSGKQIVVGAVQRRDPQRTAMGQEGFGECTPADRMVIWKQYVEVIEPFLLRGFADLDGAVSFDRGAAKLSPLRTVQRAQGWFSSLQEACSQEAIPVVERLQGTVMQRLQFDAQRMAHAWLHRWVAFHAGISVLLTVLLVVHIIESLRYI
;
A
#
# COMPACT_ATOMS: atom_id res chain seq x y z
N MET A 1 -10.68 -23.40 9.40
CA MET A 1 -9.52 -24.06 8.75
C MET A 1 -8.40 -23.10 8.31
N LEU A 2 -8.72 -21.95 7.70
CA LEU A 2 -7.73 -20.92 7.28
C LEU A 2 -6.94 -20.30 8.45
N PHE A 3 -7.55 -20.09 9.61
CA PHE A 3 -6.92 -19.50 10.80
C PHE A 3 -5.83 -20.41 11.39
N ILE A 4 -6.11 -21.72 11.53
CA ILE A 4 -5.16 -22.72 12.04
C ILE A 4 -3.96 -22.87 11.10
N ARG A 5 -4.17 -22.79 9.78
CA ARG A 5 -3.10 -22.84 8.78
C ARG A 5 -2.20 -21.60 8.82
N LYS A 6 -2.73 -20.42 9.17
CA LYS A 6 -1.94 -19.19 9.42
C LYS A 6 -1.13 -19.30 10.71
N MET A 7 -1.68 -19.82 11.80
CA MET A 7 -0.95 -20.01 13.07
C MET A 7 0.27 -20.93 12.90
N ARG A 8 0.13 -22.06 12.19
CA ARG A 8 1.26 -22.99 11.93
C ARG A 8 2.42 -22.33 11.16
N LEU A 9 2.14 -21.33 10.33
CA LEU A 9 3.17 -20.60 9.58
C LEU A 9 4.09 -19.78 10.49
N HIS A 10 3.54 -19.22 11.56
CA HIS A 10 4.26 -18.33 12.48
C HIS A 10 4.83 -19.09 13.69
N ALA A 11 4.35 -20.29 13.99
CA ALA A 11 4.75 -21.04 15.18
C ALA A 11 6.25 -21.37 15.22
N GLY A 12 6.81 -21.88 14.12
CA GLY A 12 8.23 -22.22 14.05
C GLY A 12 9.15 -21.00 14.20
N PRO A 13 9.01 -19.94 13.37
CA PRO A 13 9.82 -18.74 13.52
C PRO A 13 9.66 -18.06 14.87
N LEU A 14 8.45 -18.00 15.43
CA LEU A 14 8.20 -17.46 16.78
C LEU A 14 8.93 -18.29 17.85
N ALA A 15 8.79 -19.62 17.83
CA ALA A 15 9.44 -20.49 18.79
C ALA A 15 10.98 -20.36 18.73
N LEU A 16 11.54 -20.28 17.51
CA LEU A 16 12.96 -20.02 17.32
C LEU A 16 13.38 -18.68 17.93
N SER A 17 12.64 -17.62 17.66
CA SER A 17 12.92 -16.27 18.17
C SER A 17 12.88 -16.21 19.69
N ILE A 18 11.87 -16.82 20.30
CA ILE A 18 11.76 -16.93 21.77
C ILE A 18 12.94 -17.74 22.33
N ALA A 19 13.26 -18.89 21.73
CA ALA A 19 14.37 -19.71 22.17
C ALA A 19 15.71 -18.97 22.13
N LEU A 20 15.99 -18.21 21.06
CA LEU A 20 17.21 -17.43 20.92
C LEU A 20 17.32 -16.35 22.02
N VAL A 21 16.25 -15.64 22.30
CA VAL A 21 16.22 -14.59 23.33
C VAL A 21 16.38 -15.20 24.72
N LEU A 22 15.65 -16.29 25.03
CA LEU A 22 15.74 -16.94 26.34
C LEU A 22 17.10 -17.57 26.59
N LEU A 23 17.68 -18.26 25.60
CA LEU A 23 19.00 -18.88 25.72
C LEU A 23 20.10 -17.81 25.85
N GLY A 24 20.01 -16.71 25.08
CA GLY A 24 20.93 -15.60 25.21
C GLY A 24 20.85 -14.94 26.59
N GLY A 25 19.63 -14.69 27.08
CA GLY A 25 19.43 -14.14 28.43
C GLY A 25 19.90 -15.09 29.53
N LEU A 26 19.57 -16.40 29.43
CA LEU A 26 20.03 -17.40 30.39
C LEU A 26 21.57 -17.45 30.44
N TRP A 27 22.23 -17.47 29.29
CA TRP A 27 23.69 -17.48 29.24
C TRP A 27 24.27 -16.24 29.89
N GLN A 28 23.82 -15.03 29.48
CA GLN A 28 24.36 -13.76 29.96
C GLN A 28 24.11 -13.56 31.47
N PHE A 29 22.93 -13.88 31.98
CA PHE A 29 22.52 -13.50 33.34
C PHE A 29 22.70 -14.65 34.37
N VAL A 30 22.66 -15.89 33.94
CA VAL A 30 22.73 -17.05 34.86
C VAL A 30 24.07 -17.75 34.82
N LEU A 31 24.64 -17.97 33.62
CA LEU A 31 25.89 -18.69 33.47
C LEU A 31 27.15 -17.81 33.59
N GLU A 32 27.02 -16.47 33.38
CA GLU A 32 28.09 -15.50 33.58
C GLU A 32 27.75 -14.39 34.59
N PRO A 33 27.09 -14.64 35.74
CA PRO A 33 26.59 -13.60 36.64
C PRO A 33 27.71 -12.78 37.29
N ALA A 34 28.85 -13.44 37.66
CA ALA A 34 29.98 -12.79 38.35
C ALA A 34 30.60 -11.65 37.54
N ARG A 35 30.54 -11.73 36.20
CA ARG A 35 31.07 -10.69 35.30
C ARG A 35 30.09 -9.53 35.10
N PHE A 36 28.82 -9.71 35.42
CA PHE A 36 27.78 -8.70 35.31
C PHE A 36 27.80 -7.75 36.51
N ASP A 37 28.02 -8.29 37.71
CA ASP A 37 28.11 -7.50 38.95
C ASP A 37 29.34 -6.58 38.98
N GLU A 38 30.50 -7.06 38.52
CA GLU A 38 31.70 -6.26 38.39
C GLU A 38 31.53 -5.10 37.39
N GLY A 39 30.75 -5.30 36.32
CA GLY A 39 30.49 -4.28 35.29
C GLY A 39 29.48 -3.20 35.70
N VAL A 40 28.59 -3.50 36.64
CA VAL A 40 27.57 -2.55 37.13
C VAL A 40 28.14 -1.62 38.24
N LEU A 41 29.04 -2.14 39.08
CA LEU A 41 29.56 -1.41 40.24
C LEU A 41 30.93 -0.73 39.99
N ALA A 42 31.67 -1.19 38.99
CA ALA A 42 33.00 -0.57 38.67
C ALA A 42 32.79 0.64 37.74
N SER A 43 32.77 1.83 38.31
CA SER A 43 32.69 3.10 37.56
C SER A 43 33.95 3.42 36.75
N GLU A 44 35.04 2.70 36.94
CA GLU A 44 36.32 2.91 36.25
C GLU A 44 36.97 1.56 35.88
N GLY A 45 36.66 1.04 34.68
CA GLY A 45 37.39 -0.10 34.10
C GLY A 45 36.72 -1.47 34.08
N GLY A 46 35.49 -1.60 34.49
CA GLY A 46 34.73 -2.88 34.38
C GLY A 46 34.51 -3.31 32.90
N LYS A 47 34.78 -4.57 32.60
CA LYS A 47 34.57 -5.13 31.25
C LYS A 47 33.10 -4.97 30.84
N VAL A 48 32.90 -4.20 29.76
CA VAL A 48 31.57 -4.00 29.17
C VAL A 48 30.98 -5.38 28.78
N SER A 49 29.70 -5.62 29.05
CA SER A 49 28.99 -6.87 28.70
C SER A 49 29.26 -7.36 27.27
N GLY A 50 29.40 -6.45 26.31
CA GLY A 50 29.75 -6.77 24.92
C GLY A 50 31.12 -7.40 24.69
N SER A 51 32.08 -7.27 25.63
CA SER A 51 33.44 -7.85 25.55
C SER A 51 33.54 -9.24 26.19
N THR A 52 32.47 -9.77 26.80
CA THR A 52 32.40 -11.15 27.29
C THR A 52 32.18 -12.12 26.15
N LEU A 53 32.51 -13.39 26.33
CA LEU A 53 32.28 -14.43 25.30
C LEU A 53 30.79 -14.52 24.95
N ALA A 54 29.92 -14.54 25.96
CA ALA A 54 28.48 -14.52 25.75
C ALA A 54 28.02 -13.27 24.98
N GLY A 55 28.48 -12.08 25.39
CA GLY A 55 28.19 -10.83 24.71
C GLY A 55 28.63 -10.85 23.24
N LEU A 56 29.81 -11.36 22.93
CA LEU A 56 30.31 -11.49 21.56
C LEU A 56 29.45 -12.43 20.71
N VAL A 57 29.10 -13.60 21.26
CA VAL A 57 28.26 -14.59 20.55
C VAL A 57 26.86 -14.04 20.31
N ILE A 58 26.24 -13.38 21.31
CA ILE A 58 24.89 -12.80 21.19
C ILE A 58 24.90 -11.65 20.18
N GLY A 59 25.93 -10.80 20.22
CA GLY A 59 26.11 -9.71 19.27
C GLY A 59 26.29 -10.21 17.83
N SER A 60 27.11 -11.24 17.64
CA SER A 60 27.32 -11.90 16.35
C SER A 60 26.03 -12.53 15.81
N LEU A 61 25.25 -13.15 16.71
CA LEU A 61 23.94 -13.70 16.35
C LEU A 61 22.96 -12.59 15.91
N ALA A 62 22.87 -11.50 16.67
CA ALA A 62 22.03 -10.36 16.32
C ALA A 62 22.46 -9.73 14.97
N ALA A 63 23.75 -9.58 14.74
CA ALA A 63 24.28 -9.13 13.45
C ALA A 63 23.92 -10.08 12.32
N GLY A 64 24.09 -11.41 12.52
CA GLY A 64 23.71 -12.44 11.55
C GLY A 64 22.23 -12.39 11.18
N ILE A 65 21.35 -12.12 12.17
CA ILE A 65 19.91 -11.89 11.91
C ILE A 65 19.72 -10.66 11.03
N ILE A 66 20.36 -9.52 11.34
CA ILE A 66 20.22 -8.29 10.51
C ILE A 66 20.67 -8.55 9.07
N PHE A 67 21.77 -9.25 8.85
CA PHE A 67 22.19 -9.63 7.50
C PHE A 67 21.20 -10.57 6.81
N PHE A 68 20.64 -11.54 7.52
CA PHE A 68 19.58 -12.40 7.00
C PHE A 68 18.35 -11.58 6.55
N GLU A 69 17.94 -10.59 7.36
CA GLU A 69 16.82 -9.69 7.05
C GLU A 69 17.03 -8.94 5.74
N MET A 70 18.28 -8.53 5.44
CA MET A 70 18.62 -7.85 4.19
C MET A 70 18.50 -8.75 2.96
N LEU A 71 18.52 -10.07 3.11
CA LEU A 71 18.41 -11.02 1.99
C LEU A 71 17.02 -11.02 1.31
N LEU A 72 16.01 -10.41 1.93
CA LEU A 72 14.69 -10.27 1.29
C LEU A 72 14.74 -9.47 -0.02
N TRP A 73 15.62 -8.48 -0.13
CA TRP A 73 15.75 -7.64 -1.30
C TRP A 73 16.37 -8.38 -2.50
N PRO A 74 17.56 -9.00 -2.42
CA PRO A 74 18.13 -9.78 -3.51
C PRO A 74 17.27 -10.99 -3.86
N ARG A 75 16.58 -11.61 -2.87
CA ARG A 75 15.64 -12.70 -3.12
C ARG A 75 14.53 -12.31 -4.12
N LYS A 76 14.03 -11.06 -4.09
CA LYS A 76 13.04 -10.60 -5.07
C LYS A 76 13.58 -10.62 -6.50
N ARG A 77 14.85 -10.32 -6.69
CA ARG A 77 15.55 -10.39 -8.01
C ARG A 77 15.84 -11.83 -8.43
N LEU A 78 16.08 -12.72 -7.46
CA LEU A 78 16.42 -14.11 -7.67
C LEU A 78 15.21 -15.05 -7.73
N ARG A 79 14.02 -14.54 -8.11
CA ARG A 79 12.77 -15.33 -8.19
C ARG A 79 12.88 -16.58 -9.06
N LYS A 80 13.68 -16.54 -10.12
CA LYS A 80 13.91 -17.67 -11.03
C LYS A 80 14.51 -18.90 -10.34
N TYR A 81 15.24 -18.73 -9.24
CA TYR A 81 15.89 -19.82 -8.50
C TYR A 81 14.97 -20.49 -7.46
N LYS A 82 13.68 -20.14 -7.38
CA LYS A 82 12.65 -20.75 -6.51
C LYS A 82 13.11 -20.92 -5.04
N LEU A 83 13.76 -19.93 -4.43
CA LEU A 83 14.29 -19.91 -3.07
C LEU A 83 13.19 -20.01 -1.99
N GLY A 84 12.34 -21.03 -2.06
CA GLY A 84 11.24 -21.27 -1.12
C GLY A 84 10.05 -20.31 -1.29
N ARG A 85 9.00 -20.53 -0.52
CA ARG A 85 7.77 -19.69 -0.58
C ARG A 85 7.96 -18.39 0.18
N THR A 86 7.61 -17.25 -0.42
CA THR A 86 7.75 -15.89 0.15
C THR A 86 7.12 -15.75 1.54
N LYS A 87 6.02 -16.44 1.81
CA LYS A 87 5.33 -16.40 3.11
C LYS A 87 6.19 -16.86 4.29
N TYR A 88 7.07 -17.86 4.09
CA TYR A 88 7.98 -18.31 5.14
C TYR A 88 9.08 -17.28 5.40
N TRP A 89 9.66 -16.72 4.34
CA TRP A 89 10.64 -15.65 4.47
C TRP A 89 10.10 -14.44 5.23
N LEU A 90 8.85 -14.02 4.93
CA LEU A 90 8.20 -12.93 5.67
C LEU A 90 7.92 -13.30 7.13
N ALA A 91 7.56 -14.56 7.42
CA ALA A 91 7.35 -15.00 8.79
C ALA A 91 8.66 -14.99 9.59
N TYR A 92 9.76 -15.49 9.00
CA TYR A 92 11.10 -15.42 9.64
C TYR A 92 11.57 -13.98 9.78
N HIS A 93 11.42 -13.14 8.74
CA HIS A 93 11.74 -11.71 8.81
C HIS A 93 11.03 -11.02 9.98
N LEU A 94 9.74 -11.26 10.15
CA LEU A 94 8.98 -10.64 11.23
C LEU A 94 9.48 -11.05 12.62
N TRP A 95 9.62 -12.36 12.84
CA TRP A 95 9.91 -12.89 14.19
C TRP A 95 11.39 -12.78 14.57
N LEU A 96 12.31 -13.05 13.64
CA LEU A 96 13.75 -12.89 13.89
C LEU A 96 14.11 -11.40 13.99
N GLY A 97 13.53 -10.55 13.13
CA GLY A 97 13.69 -9.10 13.25
C GLY A 97 13.26 -8.62 14.64
N LEU A 98 12.10 -9.06 15.13
CA LEU A 98 11.63 -8.69 16.47
C LEU A 98 12.55 -9.22 17.58
N ALA A 99 13.13 -10.42 17.44
CA ALA A 99 14.09 -10.98 18.40
C ALA A 99 15.41 -10.20 18.44
N CYS A 100 15.79 -9.55 17.33
CA CYS A 100 17.04 -8.81 17.25
C CYS A 100 17.13 -7.68 18.28
N GLY A 101 16.00 -7.03 18.62
CA GLY A 101 15.95 -5.97 19.64
C GLY A 101 16.40 -6.47 21.01
N PRO A 102 15.71 -7.44 21.64
CA PRO A 102 16.13 -8.02 22.91
C PRO A 102 17.56 -8.55 22.89
N LEU A 103 18.00 -9.24 21.82
CA LEU A 103 19.37 -9.72 21.69
C LEU A 103 20.40 -8.58 21.70
N ALA A 104 20.14 -7.47 21.00
CA ALA A 104 21.02 -6.31 21.02
C ALA A 104 21.07 -5.63 22.40
N PHE A 105 19.94 -5.58 23.12
CA PHE A 105 19.92 -5.10 24.51
C PHE A 105 20.71 -6.00 25.46
N ILE A 106 20.59 -7.33 25.32
CA ILE A 106 21.37 -8.28 26.11
C ILE A 106 22.87 -8.13 25.79
N HIS A 107 23.23 -8.03 24.51
CA HIS A 107 24.60 -7.79 24.05
C HIS A 107 25.20 -6.51 24.64
N SER A 108 24.45 -5.41 24.66
CA SER A 108 24.89 -4.13 25.19
C SER A 108 24.91 -4.07 26.73
N GLY A 109 24.42 -5.09 27.43
CA GLY A 109 24.21 -5.08 28.88
C GLY A 109 23.23 -4.02 29.33
N PHE A 110 22.21 -3.75 28.53
CA PHE A 110 21.18 -2.72 28.76
C PHE A 110 21.74 -1.29 28.85
N ARG A 111 22.92 -1.04 28.27
CA ARG A 111 23.55 0.27 28.18
C ARG A 111 23.61 0.75 26.74
N PHE A 112 23.46 2.04 26.53
CA PHE A 112 23.59 2.61 25.19
C PHE A 112 25.06 2.80 24.74
N GLY A 113 26.00 2.70 25.66
CA GLY A 113 27.45 2.85 25.37
C GLY A 113 27.84 4.28 24.93
N GLY A 114 28.80 4.37 24.02
CA GLY A 114 29.24 5.66 23.45
C GLY A 114 28.25 6.17 22.38
N THR A 115 28.55 7.37 21.85
CA THR A 115 27.69 8.06 20.87
C THR A 115 27.39 7.17 19.65
N PHE A 116 28.37 6.46 19.11
CA PHE A 116 28.20 5.62 17.93
C PHE A 116 27.27 4.43 18.21
N THR A 117 27.45 3.71 19.31
CA THR A 117 26.60 2.58 19.71
C THR A 117 25.19 3.04 20.09
N THR A 118 25.04 4.25 20.64
CA THR A 118 23.73 4.87 20.87
C THR A 118 22.99 5.11 19.54
N VAL A 119 23.67 5.63 18.51
CA VAL A 119 23.08 5.82 17.18
C VAL A 119 22.63 4.49 16.58
N LEU A 120 23.44 3.43 16.67
CA LEU A 120 23.07 2.09 16.22
C LEU A 120 21.82 1.57 16.93
N MET A 121 21.74 1.72 18.26
CA MET A 121 20.61 1.28 19.05
C MET A 121 19.32 2.05 18.68
N VAL A 122 19.42 3.37 18.52
CA VAL A 122 18.27 4.20 18.08
C VAL A 122 17.80 3.79 16.69
N LEU A 123 18.72 3.58 15.73
CA LEU A 123 18.38 3.11 14.39
C LEU A 123 17.72 1.72 14.44
N LEU A 124 18.24 0.80 15.25
CA LEU A 124 17.64 -0.51 15.44
C LEU A 124 16.19 -0.40 15.95
N LEU A 125 15.96 0.44 16.98
CA LEU A 125 14.61 0.67 17.51
C LEU A 125 13.69 1.32 16.49
N MET A 126 14.20 2.23 15.66
CA MET A 126 13.42 2.81 14.56
C MET A 126 13.06 1.76 13.50
N VAL A 127 13.99 0.87 13.14
CA VAL A 127 13.72 -0.23 12.20
C VAL A 127 12.66 -1.17 12.77
N LEU A 128 12.80 -1.58 14.03
CA LEU A 128 11.82 -2.44 14.70
C LEU A 128 10.44 -1.77 14.80
N GLY A 129 10.37 -0.53 15.24
CA GLY A 129 9.11 0.23 15.34
C GLY A 129 8.44 0.40 13.98
N SER A 130 9.21 0.75 12.95
CA SER A 130 8.68 0.83 11.58
C SER A 130 8.26 -0.54 11.03
N GLY A 131 8.94 -1.62 11.41
CA GLY A 131 8.58 -3.00 11.04
C GLY A 131 7.24 -3.41 11.65
N VAL A 132 7.04 -3.17 12.96
CA VAL A 132 5.77 -3.43 13.66
C VAL A 132 4.64 -2.59 13.05
N PHE A 133 4.88 -1.29 12.81
CA PHE A 133 3.92 -0.42 12.14
C PHE A 133 3.51 -0.97 10.77
N GLY A 134 4.47 -1.37 9.96
CA GLY A 134 4.20 -1.93 8.64
C GLY A 134 3.44 -3.25 8.69
N TRP A 135 3.74 -4.11 9.65
CA TRP A 135 2.97 -5.33 9.87
C TRP A 135 1.52 -5.04 10.22
N LEU A 136 1.27 -4.08 11.12
CA LEU A 136 -0.08 -3.63 11.47
C LEU A 136 -0.82 -3.09 10.25
N MET A 137 -0.18 -2.23 9.45
CA MET A 137 -0.77 -1.68 8.22
C MET A 137 -1.10 -2.77 7.21
N GLN A 138 -0.24 -3.77 7.03
CA GLN A 138 -0.49 -4.92 6.15
C GLN A 138 -1.64 -5.82 6.62
N VAL A 139 -1.98 -5.80 7.89
CA VAL A 139 -3.13 -6.52 8.44
C VAL A 139 -4.42 -5.69 8.34
N ILE A 140 -4.34 -4.40 8.67
CA ILE A 140 -5.49 -3.49 8.78
C ILE A 140 -5.98 -3.07 7.39
N ILE A 141 -5.07 -2.59 6.51
CA ILE A 141 -5.45 -2.03 5.20
C ILE A 141 -6.21 -3.02 4.33
N PRO A 142 -5.74 -4.27 4.10
CA PRO A 142 -6.50 -5.22 3.28
C PRO A 142 -7.87 -5.59 3.87
N ARG A 143 -7.97 -5.68 5.21
CA ARG A 143 -9.26 -5.95 5.87
C ARG A 143 -10.23 -4.79 5.69
N TRP A 144 -9.74 -3.57 5.85
CA TRP A 144 -10.53 -2.36 5.62
C TRP A 144 -10.98 -2.26 4.15
N MET A 145 -10.08 -2.55 3.21
CA MET A 145 -10.40 -2.57 1.78
C MET A 145 -11.48 -3.59 1.45
N LEU A 146 -11.36 -4.82 1.92
CA LEU A 146 -12.36 -5.88 1.70
C LEU A 146 -13.75 -5.53 2.26
N GLY A 147 -13.80 -4.80 3.38
CA GLY A 147 -15.08 -4.38 4.00
C GLY A 147 -15.70 -3.13 3.36
N ASN A 148 -14.90 -2.24 2.78
CA ASN A 148 -15.36 -0.92 2.33
C ASN A 148 -15.24 -0.70 0.82
N LEU A 149 -14.51 -1.58 0.12
CA LEU A 149 -14.27 -1.46 -1.33
C LEU A 149 -14.74 -2.74 -2.03
N PRO A 150 -16.05 -2.79 -2.41
CA PRO A 150 -16.62 -3.99 -3.04
C PRO A 150 -16.01 -4.30 -4.41
N GLN A 151 -15.36 -3.32 -5.05
CA GLN A 151 -14.71 -3.48 -6.34
C GLN A 151 -13.21 -3.18 -6.20
N GLU A 152 -12.40 -4.22 -6.10
CA GLU A 152 -10.95 -4.12 -6.11
C GLU A 152 -10.44 -4.17 -7.56
N THR A 153 -9.59 -3.20 -7.94
CA THR A 153 -8.91 -3.19 -9.24
C THR A 153 -7.41 -3.02 -9.06
N ILE A 154 -6.66 -3.32 -10.12
CA ILE A 154 -5.21 -3.13 -10.12
C ILE A 154 -4.92 -1.62 -10.15
N PRO A 155 -4.10 -1.05 -9.24
CA PRO A 155 -3.88 0.40 -9.15
C PRO A 155 -3.47 1.08 -10.45
N SER A 156 -2.72 0.37 -11.33
CA SER A 156 -2.34 0.88 -12.65
C SER A 156 -3.49 0.95 -13.65
N GLN A 157 -4.61 0.30 -13.39
CA GLN A 157 -5.79 0.26 -14.27
C GLN A 157 -6.92 1.19 -13.79
N ILE A 158 -6.74 1.85 -12.63
CA ILE A 158 -7.78 2.72 -12.05
C ILE A 158 -8.19 3.83 -13.02
N ASP A 159 -7.23 4.44 -13.70
CA ASP A 159 -7.49 5.53 -14.62
C ASP A 159 -8.21 5.02 -15.88
N ASP A 160 -7.78 3.89 -16.45
CA ASP A 160 -8.42 3.26 -17.60
C ASP A 160 -9.88 2.86 -17.30
N VAL A 161 -10.14 2.28 -16.13
CA VAL A 161 -11.52 1.93 -15.69
C VAL A 161 -12.36 3.19 -15.51
N SER A 162 -11.79 4.26 -14.98
CA SER A 162 -12.51 5.53 -14.80
C SER A 162 -12.82 6.19 -16.13
N LEU A 163 -11.91 6.13 -17.10
CA LEU A 163 -12.12 6.57 -18.47
C LEU A 163 -13.27 5.82 -19.12
N LEU A 164 -13.22 4.47 -19.08
CA LEU A 164 -14.30 3.64 -19.63
C LEU A 164 -15.66 3.98 -19.00
N SER A 165 -15.70 4.17 -17.68
CA SER A 165 -16.91 4.56 -16.98
C SER A 165 -17.43 5.95 -17.40
N ALA A 166 -16.54 6.92 -17.62
CA ALA A 166 -16.93 8.25 -18.11
C ALA A 166 -17.55 8.16 -19.53
N LEU A 167 -16.96 7.37 -20.40
CA LEU A 167 -17.44 7.18 -21.76
C LEU A 167 -18.76 6.41 -21.82
N GLU A 168 -18.90 5.34 -21.01
CA GLU A 168 -20.18 4.62 -20.89
C GLU A 168 -21.30 5.54 -20.38
N ASN A 169 -21.01 6.39 -19.39
CA ASN A 169 -21.97 7.38 -18.90
C ASN A 169 -22.33 8.40 -19.98
N ARG A 170 -21.35 8.89 -20.75
CA ARG A 170 -21.60 9.84 -21.83
C ARG A 170 -22.48 9.20 -22.93
N GLN A 171 -22.19 7.96 -23.33
CA GLN A 171 -23.03 7.23 -24.30
C GLN A 171 -24.45 7.02 -23.77
N MET A 172 -24.59 6.60 -22.50
CA MET A 172 -25.88 6.45 -21.86
C MET A 172 -26.67 7.78 -21.88
N LEU A 173 -26.05 8.88 -21.47
CA LEU A 173 -26.70 10.19 -21.43
C LEU A 173 -27.09 10.69 -22.83
N THR A 174 -26.29 10.46 -23.88
CA THR A 174 -26.67 10.84 -25.25
C THR A 174 -27.89 10.09 -25.73
N VAL A 175 -28.03 8.82 -25.36
CA VAL A 175 -29.20 7.99 -25.71
C VAL A 175 -30.43 8.42 -24.90
N VAL A 176 -30.32 8.48 -23.56
CA VAL A 176 -31.45 8.78 -22.65
C VAL A 176 -31.94 10.21 -22.77
N LEU A 177 -31.02 11.17 -22.93
CA LEU A 177 -31.35 12.57 -23.00
C LEU A 177 -31.59 13.07 -24.43
N GLY A 178 -31.35 12.25 -25.45
CA GLY A 178 -31.54 12.63 -26.86
C GLY A 178 -30.66 13.79 -27.32
N THR A 179 -29.52 14.04 -26.64
CA THR A 179 -28.57 15.10 -27.00
C THR A 179 -27.73 14.70 -28.20
N LYS A 180 -27.58 15.60 -29.17
CA LYS A 180 -26.76 15.34 -30.36
C LYS A 180 -25.28 15.20 -30.00
N PRO A 181 -24.54 14.24 -30.60
CA PRO A 181 -23.10 14.03 -30.34
C PRO A 181 -22.21 15.27 -30.60
N GLU A 182 -22.66 16.21 -31.42
CA GLU A 182 -21.93 17.44 -31.77
C GLU A 182 -21.71 18.40 -30.58
N GLN A 183 -22.59 18.33 -29.56
CA GLN A 183 -22.37 19.05 -28.28
C GLN A 183 -21.39 18.36 -27.38
N ALA A 184 -21.03 17.15 -27.71
CA ALA A 184 -20.11 16.31 -26.95
C ALA A 184 -18.62 16.62 -27.19
N GLY A 185 -18.23 17.84 -27.48
CA GLY A 185 -16.88 18.41 -27.59
C GLY A 185 -15.72 17.41 -27.69
N LYS A 186 -14.84 17.64 -28.63
CA LYS A 186 -13.58 16.98 -28.97
C LYS A 186 -13.05 15.94 -27.97
N MET A 187 -13.42 14.67 -28.15
CA MET A 187 -12.83 13.52 -27.46
C MET A 187 -11.99 12.63 -28.41
N VAL A 188 -11.51 13.17 -29.54
CA VAL A 188 -10.84 12.41 -30.62
C VAL A 188 -9.63 11.61 -30.10
N GLY A 189 -8.87 12.16 -29.15
CA GLY A 189 -7.74 11.44 -28.54
C GLY A 189 -8.20 10.31 -27.59
N LEU A 190 -9.32 10.51 -26.93
CA LEU A 190 -9.91 9.56 -25.98
C LEU A 190 -10.54 8.35 -26.69
N GLU A 191 -11.19 8.56 -27.84
CA GLU A 191 -11.76 7.49 -28.66
C GLU A 191 -10.70 6.55 -29.20
N LYS A 192 -9.56 7.09 -29.64
CA LYS A 192 -8.42 6.29 -30.11
C LYS A 192 -7.83 5.43 -28.97
N HIS A 193 -7.75 5.98 -27.77
CA HIS A 193 -7.30 5.22 -26.58
C HIS A 193 -8.31 4.12 -26.22
N LEU A 194 -9.61 4.37 -26.36
CA LEU A 194 -10.69 3.40 -26.17
C LEU A 194 -10.64 2.25 -27.18
N GLU A 195 -10.42 2.53 -28.44
CA GLU A 195 -10.25 1.49 -29.47
C GLU A 195 -9.06 0.59 -29.14
N THR A 196 -7.97 1.16 -28.66
CA THR A 196 -6.79 0.41 -28.18
C THR A 196 -7.15 -0.47 -26.98
N LEU A 197 -7.93 0.03 -26.02
CA LEU A 197 -8.40 -0.73 -24.85
C LEU A 197 -9.43 -1.80 -25.24
N LYS A 198 -10.37 -1.51 -26.16
CA LYS A 198 -11.39 -2.45 -26.61
C LYS A 198 -10.85 -3.55 -27.52
N SER A 199 -9.82 -3.26 -28.33
CA SER A 199 -9.20 -4.23 -29.24
C SER A 199 -8.34 -5.28 -28.51
N GLY A 200 -8.28 -5.25 -27.18
CA GLY A 200 -7.48 -6.21 -26.41
C GLY A 200 -5.98 -6.00 -26.62
N GLY A 201 -5.59 -4.83 -27.09
CA GLY A 201 -4.21 -4.44 -27.22
C GLY A 201 -3.51 -4.53 -25.85
N SER A 202 -2.54 -5.43 -25.74
CA SER A 202 -1.73 -5.52 -24.53
C SER A 202 -0.90 -4.26 -24.42
N PHE A 203 -1.19 -3.44 -23.45
CA PHE A 203 -0.36 -2.32 -23.10
C PHE A 203 0.89 -2.87 -22.40
N VAL A 204 2.04 -2.77 -23.02
CA VAL A 204 3.32 -3.06 -22.38
C VAL A 204 3.69 -1.83 -21.57
N ASP A 205 3.56 -1.91 -20.25
CA ASP A 205 4.15 -0.91 -19.37
C ASP A 205 5.66 -0.88 -19.61
N GLY A 206 6.15 0.22 -20.18
CA GLY A 206 7.55 0.41 -20.55
C GLY A 206 8.54 0.30 -19.37
N PHE A 207 8.04 0.23 -18.14
CA PHE A 207 8.85 0.15 -16.93
C PHE A 207 8.92 -1.27 -16.32
N SER A 208 7.95 -2.14 -16.56
CA SER A 208 7.91 -3.49 -15.95
C SER A 208 7.87 -4.66 -16.93
N GLY A 209 7.73 -4.42 -18.22
CA GLY A 209 7.63 -5.46 -19.24
C GLY A 209 6.46 -6.44 -19.06
N LYS A 210 5.45 -6.07 -18.27
CA LYS A 210 4.27 -6.90 -18.04
C LYS A 210 3.16 -6.54 -19.01
N GLN A 211 2.69 -7.57 -19.69
CA GLN A 211 1.49 -7.52 -20.50
C GLN A 211 0.26 -7.30 -19.59
N ILE A 212 -0.35 -6.13 -19.69
CA ILE A 212 -1.57 -5.81 -18.96
C ILE A 212 -2.74 -6.20 -19.86
N VAL A 213 -3.46 -7.26 -19.50
CA VAL A 213 -4.71 -7.65 -20.17
C VAL A 213 -5.83 -6.81 -19.58
N VAL A 214 -6.21 -5.75 -20.28
CA VAL A 214 -7.40 -4.95 -19.93
C VAL A 214 -8.62 -5.83 -20.12
N GLY A 215 -9.38 -6.09 -19.07
CA GLY A 215 -10.63 -6.87 -19.11
C GLY A 215 -10.66 -8.10 -18.21
N ALA A 216 -9.53 -8.58 -17.69
CA ALA A 216 -9.51 -9.77 -16.83
C ALA A 216 -10.05 -9.53 -15.40
N VAL A 217 -10.29 -8.26 -14.99
CA VAL A 217 -10.61 -7.90 -13.60
C VAL A 217 -12.02 -7.31 -13.46
N GLN A 218 -12.67 -6.88 -14.50
CA GLN A 218 -14.11 -6.60 -14.42
C GLN A 218 -14.86 -7.93 -14.40
N ARG A 219 -15.16 -8.46 -13.22
CA ARG A 219 -16.40 -9.20 -13.06
C ARG A 219 -17.52 -8.22 -13.44
N ARG A 220 -17.93 -8.24 -14.71
CA ARG A 220 -19.16 -7.58 -15.14
C ARG A 220 -20.23 -8.11 -14.20
N ASP A 221 -20.74 -7.25 -13.35
CA ASP A 221 -21.96 -7.55 -12.61
C ASP A 221 -23.04 -7.78 -13.68
N PRO A 222 -23.60 -8.99 -13.77
CA PRO A 222 -24.63 -9.29 -14.77
C PRO A 222 -25.81 -8.31 -14.67
N GLN A 223 -26.08 -7.79 -13.45
CA GLN A 223 -27.11 -6.78 -13.22
C GLN A 223 -26.75 -5.43 -13.86
N ARG A 224 -25.44 -5.08 -13.94
CA ARG A 224 -24.99 -3.85 -14.62
C ARG A 224 -25.15 -3.90 -16.13
N THR A 225 -25.07 -5.09 -16.73
CA THR A 225 -25.26 -5.27 -18.19
C THR A 225 -26.74 -5.36 -18.57
N ALA A 226 -27.58 -5.89 -17.68
CA ALA A 226 -29.02 -6.01 -17.90
C ALA A 226 -29.79 -4.67 -17.70
N MET A 227 -29.23 -3.70 -16.96
CA MET A 227 -29.75 -2.33 -16.87
C MET A 227 -29.43 -1.46 -18.11
N GLY A 228 -28.86 -2.04 -19.15
CA GLY A 228 -28.70 -1.38 -20.44
C GLY A 228 -30.05 -1.30 -21.17
N GLN A 229 -30.58 -0.10 -21.30
CA GLN A 229 -31.67 0.35 -22.16
C GLN A 229 -33.13 0.13 -21.72
N GLU A 230 -33.50 -0.85 -20.87
CA GLU A 230 -34.91 -1.14 -20.61
C GLU A 230 -35.55 -0.48 -19.38
N GLY A 231 -34.86 0.45 -18.70
CA GLY A 231 -35.36 0.96 -17.41
C GLY A 231 -35.29 2.47 -17.17
N PHE A 232 -34.88 3.25 -18.14
CA PHE A 232 -34.90 4.72 -17.98
C PHE A 232 -36.22 5.29 -18.55
N GLY A 233 -37.03 5.87 -17.67
CA GLY A 233 -38.24 6.61 -18.09
C GLY A 233 -37.88 7.83 -18.96
N GLU A 234 -38.89 8.40 -19.62
CA GLU A 234 -38.70 9.60 -20.43
C GLU A 234 -38.40 10.81 -19.52
N CYS A 235 -37.11 11.22 -19.47
CA CYS A 235 -36.70 12.42 -18.75
C CYS A 235 -37.35 13.68 -19.34
N THR A 236 -37.80 14.62 -18.50
CA THR A 236 -38.32 15.92 -18.96
C THR A 236 -37.23 16.73 -19.64
N PRO A 237 -37.56 17.69 -20.54
CA PRO A 237 -36.55 18.56 -21.15
C PRO A 237 -35.73 19.35 -20.11
N ALA A 238 -36.34 19.73 -18.98
CA ALA A 238 -35.65 20.39 -17.88
C ALA A 238 -34.62 19.48 -17.21
N ASP A 239 -34.97 18.23 -16.89
CA ASP A 239 -34.05 17.23 -16.31
C ASP A 239 -32.87 16.97 -17.25
N ARG A 240 -33.16 16.84 -18.55
CA ARG A 240 -32.12 16.62 -19.57
C ARG A 240 -31.04 17.72 -19.51
N MET A 241 -31.47 18.98 -19.44
CA MET A 241 -30.54 20.10 -19.38
C MET A 241 -29.74 20.13 -18.09
N VAL A 242 -30.40 19.93 -16.94
CA VAL A 242 -29.76 19.91 -15.62
C VAL A 242 -28.73 18.78 -15.51
N ILE A 243 -29.15 17.53 -15.81
CA ILE A 243 -28.26 16.36 -15.70
C ILE A 243 -27.07 16.49 -16.64
N TRP A 244 -27.29 16.91 -17.90
CA TRP A 244 -26.20 17.09 -18.86
C TRP A 244 -25.20 18.15 -18.42
N LYS A 245 -25.67 19.29 -17.95
CA LYS A 245 -24.82 20.37 -17.44
C LYS A 245 -23.98 19.87 -16.26
N GLN A 246 -24.61 19.23 -15.28
CA GLN A 246 -23.91 18.73 -14.09
C GLN A 246 -22.92 17.61 -14.44
N TYR A 247 -23.25 16.79 -15.43
CA TYR A 247 -22.34 15.76 -15.92
C TYR A 247 -21.07 16.37 -16.52
N VAL A 248 -21.22 17.29 -17.48
CA VAL A 248 -20.10 17.89 -18.20
C VAL A 248 -19.24 18.79 -17.30
N GLU A 249 -19.88 19.58 -16.42
CA GLU A 249 -19.16 20.54 -15.57
C GLU A 249 -18.54 19.94 -14.32
N VAL A 250 -19.13 18.87 -13.75
CA VAL A 250 -18.74 18.35 -12.44
C VAL A 250 -18.32 16.88 -12.48
N ILE A 251 -19.14 15.99 -13.05
CA ILE A 251 -18.92 14.54 -12.96
C ILE A 251 -17.81 14.08 -13.90
N GLU A 252 -17.89 14.43 -15.17
CA GLU A 252 -16.92 14.00 -16.17
C GLU A 252 -15.49 14.48 -15.85
N PRO A 253 -15.28 15.77 -15.49
CA PRO A 253 -13.98 16.22 -15.04
C PRO A 253 -13.46 15.48 -13.81
N PHE A 254 -14.34 15.14 -12.88
CA PHE A 254 -13.97 14.35 -11.71
C PHE A 254 -13.53 12.94 -12.08
N LEU A 255 -14.22 12.26 -12.99
CA LEU A 255 -13.85 10.91 -13.44
C LEU A 255 -12.54 10.89 -14.22
N LEU A 256 -12.29 11.91 -15.05
CA LEU A 256 -11.13 12.04 -15.95
C LEU A 256 -9.90 12.68 -15.31
N ARG A 257 -9.92 13.03 -14.04
CA ARG A 257 -8.83 13.78 -13.37
C ARG A 257 -7.45 13.10 -13.37
N GLY A 258 -7.35 11.83 -13.76
CA GLY A 258 -6.08 11.12 -13.94
C GLY A 258 -5.46 11.28 -15.33
N PHE A 259 -6.20 11.85 -16.29
CA PHE A 259 -5.82 12.01 -17.71
C PHE A 259 -5.45 13.44 -18.10
N ALA A 260 -5.10 14.28 -17.13
CA ALA A 260 -4.80 15.70 -17.37
C ALA A 260 -3.65 15.97 -18.37
N ASP A 261 -2.85 14.97 -18.70
CA ASP A 261 -1.67 15.09 -19.54
C ASP A 261 -1.85 14.51 -20.97
N LEU A 262 -3.06 14.04 -21.33
CA LEU A 262 -3.35 13.59 -22.68
C LEU A 262 -3.72 14.78 -23.59
N ASP A 263 -2.75 15.23 -24.36
CA ASP A 263 -2.86 16.12 -25.53
C ASP A 263 -3.37 17.55 -25.33
N GLY A 264 -3.20 18.18 -24.18
CA GLY A 264 -3.51 19.63 -24.03
C GLY A 264 -4.98 20.01 -24.27
N ALA A 265 -5.88 19.04 -24.51
CA ALA A 265 -7.26 19.24 -24.91
C ALA A 265 -8.23 19.39 -23.73
N VAL A 266 -7.80 19.00 -22.52
CA VAL A 266 -8.58 19.19 -21.29
C VAL A 266 -7.67 19.94 -20.31
N SER A 267 -7.77 21.26 -20.29
CA SER A 267 -7.12 22.07 -19.26
C SER A 267 -7.79 21.78 -17.91
N PHE A 268 -7.31 20.77 -17.22
CA PHE A 268 -7.72 20.50 -15.84
C PHE A 268 -7.05 21.53 -14.94
N ASP A 269 -7.80 22.52 -14.52
CA ASP A 269 -7.39 23.37 -13.41
C ASP A 269 -7.28 22.52 -12.14
N ARG A 270 -6.04 22.22 -11.74
CA ARG A 270 -5.74 21.52 -10.47
C ARG A 270 -6.34 22.24 -9.26
N GLY A 271 -6.63 23.53 -9.36
CA GLY A 271 -7.33 24.31 -8.36
C GLY A 271 -8.81 23.95 -8.25
N ALA A 272 -9.51 23.78 -9.39
CA ALA A 272 -10.91 23.39 -9.44
C ALA A 272 -11.13 21.97 -8.87
N ALA A 273 -10.19 21.04 -9.07
CA ALA A 273 -10.27 19.71 -8.48
C ALA A 273 -10.24 19.71 -6.94
N LYS A 274 -9.60 20.71 -6.30
CA LYS A 274 -9.60 20.86 -4.84
C LYS A 274 -10.95 21.34 -4.29
N LEU A 275 -11.74 22.05 -5.08
CA LEU A 275 -13.04 22.62 -4.71
C LEU A 275 -14.20 21.72 -5.14
N SER A 276 -13.94 20.61 -5.85
CA SER A 276 -14.99 19.71 -6.32
C SER A 276 -15.88 19.20 -5.19
N PRO A 277 -17.21 19.30 -5.31
CA PRO A 277 -18.16 18.76 -4.34
C PRO A 277 -18.05 17.23 -4.21
N LEU A 278 -17.48 16.55 -5.20
CA LEU A 278 -17.34 15.09 -5.26
C LEU A 278 -16.09 14.57 -4.56
N ARG A 279 -15.33 15.41 -3.85
CA ARG A 279 -14.04 15.02 -3.26
C ARG A 279 -14.12 13.97 -2.15
N THR A 280 -15.21 13.93 -1.40
CA THR A 280 -15.44 12.98 -0.31
C THR A 280 -16.77 12.29 -0.47
N VAL A 281 -16.90 11.05 0.05
CA VAL A 281 -18.13 10.27 -0.01
C VAL A 281 -19.32 11.06 0.54
N GLN A 282 -19.18 11.68 1.71
CA GLN A 282 -20.26 12.45 2.35
C GLN A 282 -20.69 13.67 1.51
N ARG A 283 -19.73 14.43 0.97
CA ARG A 283 -20.05 15.59 0.12
C ARG A 283 -20.70 15.15 -1.18
N ALA A 284 -20.17 14.09 -1.79
CA ALA A 284 -20.74 13.55 -3.02
C ALA A 284 -22.16 13.05 -2.80
N GLN A 285 -22.44 12.35 -1.70
CA GLN A 285 -23.79 11.92 -1.34
C GLN A 285 -24.74 13.11 -1.18
N GLY A 286 -24.35 14.14 -0.39
CA GLY A 286 -25.16 15.33 -0.23
C GLY A 286 -25.42 16.06 -1.54
N TRP A 287 -24.39 16.17 -2.40
CA TRP A 287 -24.54 16.79 -3.72
C TRP A 287 -25.48 16.00 -4.63
N PHE A 288 -25.40 14.65 -4.65
CA PHE A 288 -26.32 13.82 -5.41
C PHE A 288 -27.75 13.86 -4.85
N SER A 289 -27.94 13.93 -3.53
CA SER A 289 -29.27 14.14 -2.94
C SER A 289 -29.91 15.43 -3.42
N SER A 290 -29.16 16.55 -3.44
CA SER A 290 -29.66 17.83 -3.97
C SER A 290 -29.96 17.74 -5.47
N LEU A 291 -29.20 16.97 -6.24
CA LEU A 291 -29.46 16.75 -7.66
C LEU A 291 -30.74 15.90 -7.87
N GLN A 292 -30.96 14.88 -7.02
CA GLN A 292 -32.18 14.08 -7.06
C GLN A 292 -33.42 14.90 -6.71
N GLU A 293 -33.34 15.80 -5.73
CA GLU A 293 -34.43 16.71 -5.36
C GLU A 293 -34.77 17.71 -6.48
N ALA A 294 -33.80 18.06 -7.32
CA ALA A 294 -33.97 18.99 -8.43
C ALA A 294 -34.52 18.31 -9.71
N CYS A 295 -34.59 16.99 -9.76
CA CYS A 295 -35.02 16.22 -10.92
C CYS A 295 -36.36 15.52 -10.68
N SER A 296 -37.06 15.17 -11.78
CA SER A 296 -38.27 14.36 -11.71
C SER A 296 -38.01 12.92 -11.28
N GLN A 297 -39.05 12.23 -10.82
CA GLN A 297 -38.96 10.83 -10.35
C GLN A 297 -38.43 9.88 -11.45
N GLU A 298 -38.76 10.14 -12.72
CA GLU A 298 -38.30 9.36 -13.87
C GLU A 298 -36.81 9.52 -14.15
N ALA A 299 -36.19 10.63 -13.73
CA ALA A 299 -34.76 10.90 -13.90
C ALA A 299 -33.89 10.31 -12.78
N ILE A 300 -34.48 9.93 -11.63
CA ILE A 300 -33.74 9.40 -10.47
C ILE A 300 -32.83 8.21 -10.85
N PRO A 301 -33.25 7.18 -11.61
CA PRO A 301 -32.37 6.06 -11.96
C PRO A 301 -31.11 6.48 -12.73
N VAL A 302 -31.21 7.53 -13.55
CA VAL A 302 -30.06 8.11 -14.27
C VAL A 302 -29.07 8.74 -13.28
N VAL A 303 -29.59 9.53 -12.34
CA VAL A 303 -28.78 10.19 -11.31
C VAL A 303 -28.10 9.16 -10.38
N GLU A 304 -28.81 8.10 -9.98
CA GLU A 304 -28.26 7.01 -9.16
C GLU A 304 -27.14 6.27 -9.88
N ARG A 305 -27.26 6.04 -11.18
CA ARG A 305 -26.18 5.42 -11.96
C ARG A 305 -24.93 6.30 -11.98
N LEU A 306 -25.09 7.61 -12.20
CA LEU A 306 -23.98 8.55 -12.15
C LEU A 306 -23.34 8.60 -10.76
N GLN A 307 -24.17 8.62 -9.72
CA GLN A 307 -23.72 8.52 -8.32
C GLN A 307 -22.88 7.26 -8.10
N GLY A 308 -23.36 6.10 -8.53
CA GLY A 308 -22.64 4.83 -8.42
C GLY A 308 -21.25 4.88 -9.06
N THR A 309 -21.11 5.52 -10.23
CA THR A 309 -19.84 5.69 -10.92
C THR A 309 -18.87 6.60 -10.15
N VAL A 310 -19.39 7.69 -9.59
CA VAL A 310 -18.59 8.61 -8.76
C VAL A 310 -18.15 7.92 -7.46
N MET A 311 -19.04 7.17 -6.81
CA MET A 311 -18.69 6.40 -5.60
C MET A 311 -17.61 5.37 -5.90
N GLN A 312 -17.70 4.66 -7.03
CA GLN A 312 -16.66 3.74 -7.48
C GLN A 312 -15.31 4.44 -7.66
N ARG A 313 -15.29 5.63 -8.28
CA ARG A 313 -14.05 6.42 -8.45
C ARG A 313 -13.45 6.81 -7.10
N LEU A 314 -14.26 7.23 -6.14
CA LEU A 314 -13.81 7.56 -4.78
C LEU A 314 -13.18 6.34 -4.07
N GLN A 315 -13.77 5.16 -4.25
CA GLN A 315 -13.21 3.92 -3.73
C GLN A 315 -11.84 3.60 -4.34
N PHE A 316 -11.69 3.77 -5.65
CA PHE A 316 -10.41 3.58 -6.35
C PHE A 316 -9.34 4.56 -5.87
N ASP A 317 -9.70 5.81 -5.58
CA ASP A 317 -8.74 6.77 -5.02
C ASP A 317 -8.30 6.40 -3.62
N ALA A 318 -9.22 5.92 -2.77
CA ALA A 318 -8.87 5.41 -1.45
C ALA A 318 -7.93 4.20 -1.55
N GLN A 319 -8.17 3.29 -2.49
CA GLN A 319 -7.29 2.16 -2.78
C GLN A 319 -5.90 2.63 -3.24
N ARG A 320 -5.83 3.59 -4.18
CA ARG A 320 -4.57 4.17 -4.66
C ARG A 320 -3.77 4.81 -3.51
N MET A 321 -4.45 5.55 -2.65
CA MET A 321 -3.83 6.18 -1.48
C MET A 321 -3.28 5.13 -0.50
N ALA A 322 -4.03 4.07 -0.21
CA ALA A 322 -3.58 2.98 0.65
C ALA A 322 -2.32 2.29 0.09
N HIS A 323 -2.30 2.00 -1.21
CA HIS A 323 -1.11 1.44 -1.87
C HIS A 323 0.09 2.41 -1.83
N ALA A 324 -0.13 3.70 -2.09
CA ALA A 324 0.94 4.71 -2.03
C ALA A 324 1.55 4.82 -0.63
N TRP A 325 0.73 4.75 0.43
CA TRP A 325 1.19 4.69 1.82
C TRP A 325 2.07 3.48 2.09
N LEU A 326 1.65 2.29 1.67
CA LEU A 326 2.44 1.06 1.83
C LEU A 326 3.78 1.15 1.09
N HIS A 327 3.80 1.70 -0.13
CA HIS A 327 5.04 1.86 -0.88
C HIS A 327 6.01 2.85 -0.21
N ARG A 328 5.51 3.99 0.28
CA ARG A 328 6.33 4.99 1.01
C ARG A 328 6.90 4.40 2.30
N TRP A 329 6.06 3.67 3.05
CA TRP A 329 6.52 2.97 4.24
C TRP A 329 7.64 1.97 3.92
N VAL A 330 7.47 1.13 2.89
CA VAL A 330 8.51 0.16 2.49
C VAL A 330 9.81 0.87 2.13
N ALA A 331 9.76 1.98 1.38
CA ALA A 331 10.94 2.75 1.03
C ALA A 331 11.65 3.32 2.27
N PHE A 332 10.89 3.87 3.22
CA PHE A 332 11.43 4.37 4.48
C PHE A 332 12.06 3.25 5.31
N HIS A 333 11.33 2.16 5.57
CA HIS A 333 11.81 1.00 6.34
C HIS A 333 13.07 0.39 5.72
N ALA A 334 13.09 0.19 4.40
CA ALA A 334 14.27 -0.33 3.71
C ALA A 334 15.46 0.65 3.79
N GLY A 335 15.23 1.94 3.64
CA GLY A 335 16.28 2.96 3.72
C GLY A 335 16.97 2.98 5.07
N ILE A 336 16.22 3.03 6.19
CA ILE A 336 16.79 2.99 7.52
C ILE A 336 17.46 1.65 7.85
N SER A 337 16.94 0.53 7.31
CA SER A 337 17.57 -0.80 7.48
C SER A 337 18.92 -0.90 6.77
N VAL A 338 19.04 -0.33 5.57
CA VAL A 338 20.33 -0.24 4.86
C VAL A 338 21.32 0.60 5.66
N LEU A 339 20.90 1.77 6.15
CA LEU A 339 21.73 2.64 6.97
C LEU A 339 22.23 1.91 8.23
N LEU A 340 21.31 1.25 8.97
CA LEU A 340 21.66 0.42 10.12
C LEU A 340 22.69 -0.65 9.76
N THR A 341 22.50 -1.35 8.64
CA THR A 341 23.41 -2.44 8.22
C THR A 341 24.81 -1.90 7.90
N VAL A 342 24.91 -0.75 7.21
CA VAL A 342 26.21 -0.12 6.90
C VAL A 342 26.93 0.27 8.18
N LEU A 343 26.25 0.93 9.13
CA LEU A 343 26.87 1.31 10.41
C LEU A 343 27.19 0.08 11.29
N LEU A 344 26.40 -0.99 11.20
CA LEU A 344 26.68 -2.24 11.88
C LEU A 344 28.00 -2.89 11.37
N VAL A 345 28.25 -2.84 10.04
CA VAL A 345 29.53 -3.31 9.47
C VAL A 345 30.69 -2.51 10.04
N VAL A 346 30.57 -1.18 10.13
CA VAL A 346 31.60 -0.33 10.77
C VAL A 346 31.81 -0.74 12.22
N HIS A 347 30.72 -0.94 12.98
CA HIS A 347 30.78 -1.39 14.38
C HIS A 347 31.53 -2.72 14.53
N ILE A 348 31.25 -3.70 13.66
CA ILE A 348 31.94 -4.99 13.68
C ILE A 348 33.44 -4.81 13.41
N ILE A 349 33.81 -4.02 12.39
CA ILE A 349 35.21 -3.76 12.05
C ILE A 349 35.95 -3.08 13.20
N GLU A 350 35.33 -2.08 13.82
CA GLU A 350 35.90 -1.41 14.99
C GLU A 350 36.04 -2.37 16.15
N SER A 351 35.02 -3.15 16.48
CA SER A 351 35.07 -4.12 17.59
C SER A 351 36.17 -5.16 17.42
N LEU A 352 36.39 -5.65 16.18
CA LEU A 352 37.45 -6.63 15.88
C LEU A 352 38.89 -6.04 16.02
N ARG A 353 39.06 -4.71 15.99
CA ARG A 353 40.40 -4.07 16.21
C ARG A 353 40.82 -4.08 17.66
N TYR A 354 39.88 -4.29 18.60
CA TYR A 354 40.14 -4.21 20.04
C TYR A 354 40.07 -5.60 20.72
N ILE A 355 39.89 -6.67 19.96
CA ILE A 355 40.01 -8.08 20.39
C ILE A 355 41.41 -8.57 20.11
#